data_fa09797d527b510fd13187ff9fe107e3
#
_entry.id   fa09797d527b510fd13187ff9fe107e3
#
_cell.length_a   1.000
_cell.length_b   1.000
_cell.length_c   1.000
_cell.angle_alpha   90.00
_cell.angle_beta   90.00
_cell.angle_gamma   90.00
#
_symmetry.space_group_name_H-M   'P 1'
#
loop_
_entity.id
_entity.type
_entity.pdbx_description
1 polymer ?
#
loop_
_entity_poly.entity_id
_entity_poly.type
_entity_poly.pdbx_seq_one_letter_code
_entity_poly.pdbx_strand_id
1 'polypeptide(L)'
;MTEPSEEDGVILALIERFEKQRLPRLKALKEKADGGELLSDGDVEFLDTVIHSAQQSKQLIDRHPEWQTFCASVVHLYETITEKALENEKST
;
A
#
# COMPACT_ATOMS: atom_id res chain seq x y z
N MET A 1 28.69 7.38 -16.75
CA MET A 1 28.21 8.27 -15.81
C MET A 1 26.85 7.95 -15.37
N THR A 2 26.69 8.07 -14.19
CA THR A 2 25.42 7.67 -13.67
C THR A 2 24.78 8.82 -12.99
N GLU A 3 24.06 9.54 -13.76
CA GLU A 3 23.07 10.35 -13.13
C GLU A 3 22.00 9.46 -12.59
N PRO A 4 21.40 9.81 -11.47
CA PRO A 4 20.19 9.14 -11.04
C PRO A 4 19.25 9.20 -12.23
N SER A 5 18.76 8.07 -12.64
CA SER A 5 17.85 8.04 -13.78
C SER A 5 16.60 8.84 -13.44
N GLU A 6 15.92 9.31 -14.46
CA GLU A 6 14.64 9.97 -14.24
C GLU A 6 13.66 9.03 -13.51
N GLU A 7 13.78 7.72 -13.75
CA GLU A 7 12.97 6.73 -13.06
C GLU A 7 13.20 6.74 -11.56
N ASP A 8 14.46 6.90 -11.11
CA ASP A 8 14.77 6.95 -9.67
C ASP A 8 14.09 8.15 -9.02
N GLY A 9 14.11 9.29 -9.69
CA GLY A 9 13.41 10.47 -9.19
C GLY A 9 11.90 10.30 -9.13
N VAL A 10 11.34 9.65 -10.15
CA VAL A 10 9.90 9.36 -10.18
C VAL A 10 9.52 8.40 -9.06
N ILE A 11 10.28 7.34 -8.87
CA ILE A 11 10.03 6.36 -7.81
C ILE A 11 10.09 7.03 -6.45
N LEU A 12 11.12 7.82 -6.20
CA LEU A 12 11.28 8.51 -4.92
C LEU A 12 10.10 9.44 -4.64
N ALA A 13 9.67 10.19 -5.65
CA ALA A 13 8.52 11.08 -5.51
C ALA A 13 7.24 10.31 -5.19
N LEU A 14 7.02 9.18 -5.86
CA LEU A 14 5.85 8.33 -5.61
C LEU A 14 5.87 7.77 -4.20
N ILE A 15 7.03 7.33 -3.73
CA ILE A 15 7.17 6.78 -2.38
C ILE A 15 6.93 7.86 -1.33
N GLU A 16 7.51 9.03 -1.50
CA GLU A 16 7.30 10.13 -0.56
C GLU A 16 5.84 10.53 -0.48
N ARG A 17 5.18 10.61 -1.63
CA ARG A 17 3.76 10.93 -1.70
C ARG A 17 2.92 9.86 -1.00
N PHE A 18 3.25 8.60 -1.23
CA PHE A 18 2.58 7.49 -0.58
C PHE A 18 2.74 7.58 0.95
N GLU A 19 3.96 7.78 1.42
CA GLU A 19 4.23 7.86 2.85
C GLU A 19 3.47 9.00 3.53
N LYS A 20 3.33 10.11 2.84
CA LYS A 20 2.65 11.29 3.41
C LYS A 20 1.13 11.20 3.34
N GLN A 21 0.61 10.63 2.27
CA GLN A 21 -0.83 10.69 1.98
C GLN A 21 -1.57 9.37 2.24
N ARG A 22 -0.96 8.25 1.89
CA ARG A 22 -1.64 6.96 1.94
C ARG A 22 -1.25 6.09 3.12
N LEU A 23 0.02 6.10 3.49
CA LEU A 23 0.49 5.26 4.57
C LEU A 23 -0.21 5.53 5.90
N PRO A 24 -0.41 6.80 6.31
CA PRO A 24 -1.14 7.07 7.55
C PRO A 24 -2.54 6.47 7.55
N ARG A 25 -3.23 6.54 6.41
CA ARG A 25 -4.57 5.96 6.30
C ARG A 25 -4.54 4.44 6.34
N LEU A 26 -3.54 3.82 5.70
CA LEU A 26 -3.38 2.37 5.77
C LEU A 26 -3.16 1.91 7.20
N LYS A 27 -2.34 2.62 7.96
CA LYS A 27 -2.10 2.30 9.36
C LYS A 27 -3.37 2.45 10.19
N ALA A 28 -4.15 3.49 9.92
CA ALA A 28 -5.43 3.69 10.60
C ALA A 28 -6.42 2.56 10.29
N LEU A 29 -6.45 2.09 9.04
CA LEU A 29 -7.30 0.97 8.65
C LEU A 29 -6.86 -0.32 9.32
N LYS A 30 -5.56 -0.53 9.48
CA LYS A 30 -5.06 -1.68 10.21
C LYS A 30 -5.55 -1.67 11.64
N GLU A 31 -5.43 -0.54 12.32
CA GLU A 31 -5.91 -0.39 13.70
C GLU A 31 -7.41 -0.63 13.79
N LYS A 32 -8.16 -0.10 12.83
CA LYS A 32 -9.61 -0.27 12.78
C LYS A 32 -9.97 -1.75 12.65
N ALA A 33 -9.32 -2.46 11.73
CA ALA A 33 -9.57 -3.89 11.52
C ALA A 33 -9.12 -4.71 12.73
N ASP A 34 -7.98 -4.40 13.31
CA ASP A 34 -7.48 -5.09 14.51
C ASP A 34 -8.44 -4.90 15.70
N GLY A 35 -9.14 -3.78 15.74
CA GLY A 35 -10.15 -3.51 16.76
C GLY A 35 -11.49 -4.19 16.51
N GLY A 36 -11.62 -4.97 15.45
CA GLY A 36 -12.84 -5.72 15.15
C GLY A 36 -13.87 -4.95 14.34
N GLU A 37 -13.57 -3.73 13.91
CA GLU A 37 -14.51 -2.93 13.16
C GLU A 37 -14.56 -3.33 11.69
N LEU A 38 -15.72 -3.16 11.08
CA LEU A 38 -15.90 -3.41 9.65
C LEU A 38 -15.41 -2.23 8.86
N LEU A 39 -14.86 -2.50 7.68
CA LEU A 39 -14.44 -1.45 6.76
C LEU A 39 -15.65 -0.88 6.04
N SER A 40 -15.63 0.43 5.84
CA SER A 40 -16.67 1.11 5.06
C SER A 40 -16.39 0.92 3.57
N ASP A 41 -17.38 1.25 2.73
CA ASP A 41 -17.20 1.23 1.28
C ASP A 41 -16.04 2.14 0.84
N GLY A 42 -15.91 3.30 1.46
CA GLY A 42 -14.80 4.21 1.17
C GLY A 42 -13.45 3.63 1.55
N ASP A 43 -13.39 2.87 2.65
CA ASP A 43 -12.17 2.17 3.06
C ASP A 43 -11.76 1.12 2.02
N VAL A 44 -12.74 0.36 1.53
CA VAL A 44 -12.49 -0.67 0.51
C VAL A 44 -12.02 -0.04 -0.79
N GLU A 45 -12.67 1.04 -1.22
CA GLU A 45 -12.24 1.77 -2.42
C GLU A 45 -10.81 2.29 -2.30
N PHE A 46 -10.46 2.79 -1.12
CA PHE A 46 -9.09 3.25 -0.87
C PHE A 46 -8.08 2.10 -1.01
N LEU A 47 -8.40 0.94 -0.42
CA LEU A 47 -7.53 -0.24 -0.52
C LEU A 47 -7.39 -0.71 -1.97
N ASP A 48 -8.47 -0.70 -2.73
CA ASP A 48 -8.41 -1.03 -4.15
C ASP A 48 -7.50 -0.08 -4.91
N THR A 49 -7.57 1.21 -4.60
CA THR A 49 -6.70 2.21 -5.22
C THR A 49 -5.23 1.94 -4.90
N VAL A 50 -4.94 1.59 -3.65
CA VAL A 50 -3.57 1.31 -3.23
C VAL A 50 -3.00 0.09 -3.95
N ILE A 51 -3.74 -1.01 -3.98
CA ILE A 51 -3.23 -2.22 -4.63
C ILE A 51 -3.12 -2.05 -6.15
N HIS A 52 -4.05 -1.35 -6.74
CA HIS A 52 -4.01 -1.07 -8.17
C HIS A 52 -2.78 -0.22 -8.54
N SER A 53 -2.50 0.80 -7.74
CA SER A 53 -1.30 1.63 -7.93
C SER A 53 -0.02 0.81 -7.78
N ALA A 54 0.01 -0.11 -6.82
CA ALA A 54 1.17 -0.98 -6.63
C ALA A 54 1.38 -1.88 -7.85
N GLN A 55 0.30 -2.42 -8.41
CA GLN A 55 0.37 -3.26 -9.60
C GLN A 55 0.84 -2.48 -10.82
N GLN A 56 0.38 -1.25 -10.98
CA GLN A 56 0.81 -0.40 -12.08
C GLN A 56 2.28 -0.03 -11.99
N SER A 57 2.80 0.10 -10.77
CA SER A 57 4.18 0.46 -10.52
C SER A 57 5.13 -0.74 -10.56
N LYS A 58 4.59 -1.95 -10.67
CA LYS A 58 5.38 -3.17 -10.54
C LYS A 58 6.55 -3.23 -11.52
N GLN A 59 6.30 -2.92 -12.79
CA GLN A 59 7.36 -2.99 -13.80
C GLN A 59 8.50 -2.02 -13.50
N LEU A 60 8.14 -0.83 -13.03
CA LEU A 60 9.11 0.18 -12.66
C LEU A 60 9.95 -0.29 -11.46
N ILE A 61 9.28 -0.82 -10.46
CA ILE A 61 9.92 -1.30 -9.23
C ILE A 61 10.80 -2.52 -9.49
N ASP A 62 10.37 -3.40 -10.40
CA ASP A 62 11.15 -4.60 -10.74
C ASP A 62 12.52 -4.26 -11.31
N ARG A 63 12.68 -3.09 -11.93
CA ARG A 63 13.95 -2.62 -12.44
C ARG A 63 14.82 -1.93 -11.38
N HIS A 64 14.29 -1.76 -10.17
CA HIS A 64 14.96 -1.06 -9.08
C HIS A 64 14.86 -1.88 -7.79
N PRO A 65 15.74 -2.90 -7.65
CA PRO A 65 15.65 -3.83 -6.50
C PRO A 65 15.64 -3.14 -5.13
N GLU A 66 16.25 -1.98 -5.02
CA GLU A 66 16.32 -1.24 -3.76
C GLU A 66 14.94 -0.82 -3.25
N TRP A 67 13.94 -0.76 -4.12
CA TRP A 67 12.58 -0.38 -3.74
C TRP A 67 11.63 -1.56 -3.55
N GLN A 68 12.09 -2.78 -3.89
CA GLN A 68 11.23 -3.96 -3.81
C GLN A 68 10.80 -4.28 -2.38
N THR A 69 11.68 -4.07 -1.41
CA THR A 69 11.35 -4.32 0.00
C THR A 69 10.23 -3.40 0.45
N PHE A 70 10.29 -2.13 0.05
CA PHE A 70 9.22 -1.18 0.39
C PHE A 70 7.89 -1.63 -0.20
N CYS A 71 7.87 -2.00 -1.48
CA CYS A 71 6.65 -2.46 -2.13
C CYS A 71 6.09 -3.73 -1.50
N ALA A 72 6.98 -4.67 -1.15
CA ALA A 72 6.56 -5.89 -0.47
C ALA A 72 5.92 -5.57 0.88
N SER A 73 6.45 -4.59 1.60
CA SER A 73 5.87 -4.16 2.88
C SER A 73 4.47 -3.59 2.71
N VAL A 74 4.25 -2.81 1.65
CA VAL A 74 2.94 -2.23 1.36
C VAL A 74 1.92 -3.32 1.03
N VAL A 75 2.32 -4.26 0.19
CA VAL A 75 1.45 -5.39 -0.19
C VAL A 75 1.12 -6.24 1.04
N HIS A 76 2.10 -6.50 1.88
CA HIS A 76 1.89 -7.25 3.11
C HIS A 76 0.90 -6.55 4.04
N LEU A 77 1.05 -5.25 4.19
CA LEU A 77 0.12 -4.46 5.01
C LEU A 77 -1.31 -4.53 4.44
N TYR A 78 -1.44 -4.40 3.12
CA TYR A 78 -2.72 -4.54 2.45
C TYR A 78 -3.35 -5.91 2.73
N GLU A 79 -2.58 -6.98 2.59
CA GLU A 79 -3.06 -8.33 2.83
C GLU A 79 -3.49 -8.53 4.28
N THR A 80 -2.71 -8.01 5.22
CA THR A 80 -3.03 -8.10 6.65
C THR A 80 -4.36 -7.42 6.96
N ILE A 81 -4.57 -6.23 6.40
CA ILE A 81 -5.81 -5.47 6.61
C ILE A 81 -6.99 -6.24 6.03
N THR A 82 -6.87 -6.73 4.80
CA THR A 82 -7.98 -7.41 4.13
C THR A 82 -8.32 -8.73 4.79
N GLU A 83 -7.34 -9.51 5.23
CA GLU A 83 -7.59 -10.75 5.95
C GLU A 83 -8.34 -10.50 7.25
N LYS A 84 -7.91 -9.48 8.00
CA LYS A 84 -8.55 -9.15 9.26
C LYS A 84 -9.97 -8.63 9.04
N ALA A 85 -10.15 -7.82 8.00
CA ALA A 85 -11.47 -7.31 7.64
C ALA A 85 -12.44 -8.46 7.32
N LEU A 86 -11.97 -9.48 6.59
CA LEU A 86 -12.79 -10.65 6.28
C LEU A 86 -13.15 -11.43 7.54
N GLU A 87 -12.20 -11.60 8.46
CA GLU A 87 -12.48 -12.25 9.74
C GLU A 87 -13.58 -11.51 10.51
N ASN A 88 -13.48 -10.18 10.51
CA ASN A 88 -14.48 -9.36 11.22
C ASN A 88 -15.87 -9.51 10.60
N GLU A 89 -15.97 -9.59 9.28
CA GLU A 89 -17.24 -9.83 8.59
C GLU A 89 -17.84 -11.18 8.99
N LYS A 90 -17.01 -12.21 9.11
CA LYS A 90 -17.49 -13.55 9.49
C LYS A 90 -17.93 -13.62 10.94
N SER A 91 -17.42 -12.71 11.78
CA SER A 91 -17.73 -12.70 13.21
C SER A 91 -18.99 -11.92 13.55
N THR A 92 -19.58 -11.22 12.60
CA THR A 92 -20.80 -10.42 12.85
C THR A 92 -22.09 -11.14 12.50
#